data_06dacb530cf1498b21279183fa868539
#
_entry.id   06dacb530cf1498b21279183fa868539
#
_cell.length_a   1.000
_cell.length_b   1.000
_cell.length_c   1.000
_cell.angle_alpha   90.00
_cell.angle_beta   90.00
_cell.angle_gamma   90.00
#
_symmetry.space_group_name_H-M   'P 1'
#
loop_
_entity.id
_entity.type
_entity.pdbx_description
1 polymer ?
#
loop_
_entity_poly.entity_id
_entity_poly.type
_entity_poly.pdbx_seq_one_letter_code
_entity_poly.pdbx_strand_id
1 'polypeptide(L)'
;MLAISDIKTSLSSQGYAIYKSRISLSEVEKIKNELTITPFVVPGYGNDEDIIPYKIYKENNEKIYVPWHFGIATFGRPEKIKLEEPETITIAFSAERKMRPYQTDIINTYLRHARATGGGIISVGCGRGKTVMALKIVELLGMKTLILVHKEFLMNQWIERIREYLPSARIGTIQGKVLDIHRKDIVLAMIQSLSDPRKDKDYPVDIFQSFGLVIADECHHLAARQFCRSLAKYPIRYTLGLSATPNRADNLQRVFKYYLGEIIYKDSEIQTISNAELDNIPDCIVEVYTYRHNNPKYCKEEFNYKRKPNVVIMKSNIANCERRTRFLLSFLPRLIEEHRNILLLSCRREHIFQMEKWINDMNIPECTVGLYLGGMKQEELDISATRRVVIATYNMAEEAFDCKALNTLIYMTPHNNIEQAVGRILREEKSRRTIQPLIIDLYDLFSSFNKWNHIREKYYLKNQGVKKPYPIKVFDVNDPWRATSTSTSSISISTDKPIIKFIKEIKNISRSKSKKQNKKTDDNDVEDSEAEEQEEEVELDF
;
A
#
# COMPACT_ATOMS: atom_id res chain seq x y z
N MET A 1 -18.28 19.91 -27.37
CA MET A 1 -18.47 18.43 -27.43
C MET A 1 -18.64 18.11 -28.89
N LEU A 2 -17.69 17.38 -29.51
CA LEU A 2 -17.87 16.82 -30.85
C LEU A 2 -18.93 15.73 -30.78
N ALA A 3 -19.80 15.67 -31.78
CA ALA A 3 -20.77 14.59 -31.87
C ALA A 3 -20.02 13.24 -31.97
N ILE A 4 -20.14 12.42 -30.95
CA ILE A 4 -19.48 11.12 -30.79
C ILE A 4 -19.75 10.19 -31.98
N SER A 5 -20.81 10.46 -32.76
CA SER A 5 -21.27 9.68 -33.93
C SER A 5 -20.33 9.67 -35.14
N ASP A 6 -19.39 10.62 -35.23
CA ASP A 6 -18.53 10.76 -36.42
C ASP A 6 -17.09 10.27 -36.23
N ILE A 7 -16.75 9.81 -35.01
CA ILE A 7 -15.41 9.34 -34.70
C ILE A 7 -15.29 7.83 -34.96
N LYS A 8 -14.50 7.44 -35.96
CA LYS A 8 -14.20 6.01 -36.17
C LYS A 8 -13.22 5.53 -35.11
N THR A 9 -13.68 4.61 -34.30
CA THR A 9 -12.89 4.00 -33.23
C THR A 9 -12.90 2.47 -33.37
N SER A 10 -11.82 1.84 -32.92
CA SER A 10 -11.75 0.40 -32.86
C SER A 10 -10.88 -0.07 -31.69
N LEU A 11 -11.19 -1.25 -31.16
CA LEU A 11 -10.38 -1.93 -30.16
C LEU A 11 -9.67 -3.11 -30.79
N SER A 12 -8.36 -3.19 -30.59
CA SER A 12 -7.50 -4.25 -31.13
C SER A 12 -6.42 -4.63 -30.11
N SER A 13 -5.57 -5.58 -30.47
CA SER A 13 -4.38 -5.98 -29.68
C SER A 13 -3.40 -4.83 -29.40
N GLN A 14 -3.51 -3.72 -30.12
CA GLN A 14 -2.69 -2.53 -29.88
C GLN A 14 -3.33 -1.52 -28.92
N GLY A 15 -4.56 -1.76 -28.46
CA GLY A 15 -5.34 -0.87 -27.61
C GLY A 15 -6.53 -0.26 -28.31
N TYR A 16 -7.09 0.80 -27.72
CA TYR A 16 -8.19 1.59 -28.29
C TYR A 16 -7.63 2.55 -29.34
N ALA A 17 -8.03 2.35 -30.59
CA ALA A 17 -7.54 3.12 -31.74
C ALA A 17 -8.52 4.23 -32.13
N ILE A 18 -8.00 5.43 -32.36
CA ILE A 18 -8.72 6.62 -32.84
C ILE A 18 -8.10 7.04 -34.17
N TYR A 19 -8.92 7.27 -35.18
CA TYR A 19 -8.44 7.75 -36.49
C TYR A 19 -8.14 9.25 -36.42
N LYS A 20 -6.88 9.65 -36.71
CA LYS A 20 -6.41 11.04 -36.67
C LYS A 20 -7.18 11.94 -37.64
N SER A 21 -7.68 11.38 -38.76
CA SER A 21 -8.49 12.11 -39.73
C SER A 21 -9.88 12.53 -39.21
N ARG A 22 -10.27 12.05 -38.03
CA ARG A 22 -11.61 12.27 -37.44
C ARG A 22 -11.60 13.16 -36.21
N ILE A 23 -10.45 13.59 -35.79
CA ILE A 23 -10.23 14.52 -34.67
C ILE A 23 -9.31 15.66 -35.11
N SER A 24 -9.41 16.80 -34.48
CA SER A 24 -8.55 17.95 -34.76
C SER A 24 -7.11 17.73 -34.31
N LEU A 25 -6.18 18.43 -34.92
CA LEU A 25 -4.76 18.38 -34.50
C LEU A 25 -4.60 18.81 -33.03
N SER A 26 -5.40 19.78 -32.57
CA SER A 26 -5.38 20.22 -31.17
C SER A 26 -5.84 19.13 -30.20
N GLU A 27 -6.79 18.29 -30.59
CA GLU A 27 -7.24 17.13 -29.78
C GLU A 27 -6.18 16.03 -29.77
N VAL A 28 -5.54 15.76 -30.90
CA VAL A 28 -4.40 14.83 -30.95
C VAL A 28 -3.31 15.26 -29.96
N GLU A 29 -2.95 16.55 -29.97
CA GLU A 29 -1.93 17.08 -29.05
C GLU A 29 -2.39 17.03 -27.58
N LYS A 30 -3.66 17.31 -27.27
CA LYS A 30 -4.21 17.14 -25.92
C LYS A 30 -4.09 15.70 -25.43
N ILE A 31 -4.47 14.72 -26.27
CA ILE A 31 -4.34 13.29 -25.94
C ILE A 31 -2.87 12.92 -25.69
N LYS A 32 -1.96 13.38 -26.53
CA LYS A 32 -0.52 13.12 -26.37
C LYS A 32 0.03 13.71 -25.08
N ASN A 33 -0.36 14.93 -24.74
CA ASN A 33 0.06 15.60 -23.52
C ASN A 33 -0.48 14.88 -22.27
N GLU A 34 -1.75 14.49 -22.28
CA GLU A 34 -2.36 13.77 -21.17
C GLU A 34 -1.76 12.37 -20.97
N LEU A 35 -1.42 11.68 -22.07
CA LEU A 35 -0.85 10.34 -22.05
C LEU A 35 0.70 10.33 -22.07
N THR A 36 1.32 11.50 -21.93
CA THR A 36 2.75 11.64 -21.62
C THR A 36 2.90 11.86 -20.12
N ILE A 37 3.34 10.82 -19.43
CA ILE A 37 3.40 10.79 -17.98
C ILE A 37 4.77 11.26 -17.52
N THR A 38 4.78 12.31 -16.70
CA THR A 38 5.98 12.76 -15.97
C THR A 38 5.91 12.23 -14.56
N PRO A 39 6.82 11.32 -14.14
CA PRO A 39 6.86 10.83 -12.78
C PRO A 39 7.09 11.98 -11.80
N PHE A 40 6.31 12.03 -10.74
CA PHE A 40 6.57 12.95 -9.64
C PHE A 40 7.56 12.30 -8.69
N VAL A 41 8.74 12.89 -8.56
CA VAL A 41 9.70 12.48 -7.53
C VAL A 41 9.40 13.30 -6.28
N VAL A 42 9.10 12.59 -5.19
CA VAL A 42 8.92 13.24 -3.89
C VAL A 42 10.17 14.05 -3.59
N PRO A 43 10.06 15.36 -3.31
CA PRO A 43 11.21 16.19 -3.01
C PRO A 43 12.07 15.58 -1.89
N GLY A 44 13.35 15.33 -2.18
CA GLY A 44 14.28 14.65 -1.26
C GLY A 44 14.57 13.18 -1.57
N TYR A 45 13.87 12.59 -2.54
CA TYR A 45 14.14 11.25 -3.06
C TYR A 45 14.45 11.34 -4.57
N GLY A 46 15.67 10.99 -4.98
CA GLY A 46 16.12 10.98 -6.38
C GLY A 46 16.66 12.32 -6.90
N ASN A 47 17.32 12.27 -8.05
CA ASN A 47 17.78 13.47 -8.78
C ASN A 47 16.67 13.93 -9.73
N ASP A 48 16.40 15.24 -9.79
CA ASP A 48 15.41 15.79 -10.73
C ASP A 48 15.80 15.56 -12.20
N GLU A 49 17.07 15.27 -12.45
CA GLU A 49 17.62 14.92 -13.77
C GLU A 49 17.19 13.53 -14.25
N ASP A 50 16.75 12.65 -13.34
CA ASP A 50 16.27 11.31 -13.65
C ASP A 50 14.77 11.24 -14.02
N ILE A 51 14.08 12.39 -14.05
CA ILE A 51 12.65 12.47 -14.38
C ILE A 51 12.49 12.47 -15.90
N ILE A 52 12.50 11.27 -16.49
CA ILE A 52 12.25 11.12 -17.93
C ILE A 52 10.76 10.85 -18.15
N PRO A 53 10.03 11.78 -18.81
CA PRO A 53 8.65 11.54 -19.21
C PRO A 53 8.53 10.29 -20.08
N TYR A 54 7.43 9.55 -19.95
CA TYR A 54 7.19 8.39 -20.78
C TYR A 54 5.78 8.40 -21.36
N LYS A 55 5.65 7.88 -22.57
CA LYS A 55 4.39 7.82 -23.31
C LYS A 55 3.67 6.52 -23.01
N ILE A 56 2.36 6.60 -22.75
CA ILE A 56 1.46 5.45 -22.61
C ILE A 56 0.50 5.31 -23.80
N TYR A 57 0.83 5.94 -24.92
CA TYR A 57 0.16 5.80 -26.21
C TYR A 57 1.14 5.33 -27.27
N LYS A 58 0.61 4.79 -28.37
CA LYS A 58 1.33 4.50 -29.59
C LYS A 58 0.65 5.22 -30.75
N GLU A 59 1.36 5.50 -31.83
CA GLU A 59 0.76 6.11 -33.00
C GLU A 59 1.44 5.64 -34.30
N ASN A 60 0.70 5.71 -35.37
CA ASN A 60 1.19 5.65 -36.74
C ASN A 60 0.65 6.86 -37.53
N ASN A 61 0.82 6.87 -38.84
CA ASN A 61 0.39 7.99 -39.68
C ASN A 61 -1.13 8.22 -39.61
N GLU A 62 -1.94 7.16 -39.46
CA GLU A 62 -3.40 7.20 -39.53
C GLU A 62 -4.08 7.24 -38.16
N LYS A 63 -3.48 6.61 -37.14
CA LYS A 63 -4.15 6.33 -35.86
C LYS A 63 -3.29 6.66 -34.66
N ILE A 64 -3.96 7.00 -33.56
CA ILE A 64 -3.40 7.01 -32.23
C ILE A 64 -4.04 5.87 -31.42
N TYR A 65 -3.23 5.08 -30.74
CA TYR A 65 -3.64 3.96 -29.90
C TYR A 65 -3.44 4.38 -28.43
N VAL A 66 -4.51 4.31 -27.67
CA VAL A 66 -4.55 4.74 -26.27
C VAL A 66 -4.94 3.58 -25.36
N PRO A 67 -4.68 3.67 -24.04
CA PRO A 67 -5.19 2.68 -23.09
C PRO A 67 -6.71 2.55 -23.20
N TRP A 68 -7.20 1.32 -23.05
CA TRP A 68 -8.61 1.00 -23.30
C TRP A 68 -9.59 1.89 -22.55
N HIS A 69 -9.46 1.94 -21.21
CA HIS A 69 -10.42 2.68 -20.40
C HIS A 69 -10.33 4.18 -20.59
N PHE A 70 -9.15 4.72 -20.92
CA PHE A 70 -9.02 6.10 -21.37
C PHE A 70 -9.83 6.33 -22.64
N GLY A 71 -9.71 5.43 -23.63
CA GLY A 71 -10.45 5.53 -24.88
C GLY A 71 -11.97 5.47 -24.68
N ILE A 72 -12.45 4.53 -23.84
CA ILE A 72 -13.87 4.40 -23.52
C ILE A 72 -14.40 5.64 -22.76
N ALA A 73 -13.66 6.14 -21.78
CA ALA A 73 -14.08 7.30 -21.01
C ALA A 73 -14.13 8.59 -21.84
N THR A 74 -13.23 8.73 -22.84
CA THR A 74 -13.12 9.94 -23.64
C THR A 74 -14.01 9.91 -24.89
N PHE A 75 -14.08 8.76 -25.57
CA PHE A 75 -14.71 8.61 -26.89
C PHE A 75 -15.90 7.63 -26.91
N GLY A 76 -16.21 6.99 -25.79
CA GLY A 76 -17.26 5.99 -25.71
C GLY A 76 -16.84 4.58 -26.14
N ARG A 77 -17.82 3.69 -26.32
CA ARG A 77 -17.55 2.34 -26.76
C ARG A 77 -16.97 2.32 -28.19
N PRO A 78 -15.98 1.46 -28.47
CA PRO A 78 -15.42 1.36 -29.82
C PRO A 78 -16.51 0.85 -30.80
N GLU A 79 -16.56 1.43 -32.00
CA GLU A 79 -17.47 0.99 -33.06
C GLU A 79 -17.17 -0.43 -33.52
N LYS A 80 -15.91 -0.81 -33.52
CA LYS A 80 -15.46 -2.14 -33.94
C LYS A 80 -14.51 -2.76 -32.94
N ILE A 81 -14.87 -3.95 -32.46
CA ILE A 81 -14.00 -4.77 -31.61
C ILE A 81 -13.33 -5.80 -32.49
N LYS A 82 -11.98 -5.79 -32.51
CA LYS A 82 -11.11 -6.71 -33.27
C LYS A 82 -10.28 -7.57 -32.32
N LEU A 83 -10.85 -7.91 -31.16
CA LEU A 83 -10.26 -8.87 -30.25
C LEU A 83 -10.73 -10.27 -30.63
N GLU A 84 -9.85 -11.23 -30.47
CA GLU A 84 -10.21 -12.64 -30.59
C GLU A 84 -11.13 -13.05 -29.43
N GLU A 85 -11.94 -14.07 -29.65
CA GLU A 85 -12.74 -14.63 -28.56
C GLU A 85 -11.82 -15.39 -27.59
N PRO A 86 -11.86 -15.10 -26.29
CA PRO A 86 -10.99 -15.74 -25.33
C PRO A 86 -11.36 -17.21 -25.11
N GLU A 87 -10.39 -18.01 -24.67
CA GLU A 87 -10.65 -19.38 -24.23
C GLU A 87 -11.60 -19.38 -23.03
N THR A 88 -12.68 -20.18 -23.15
CA THR A 88 -13.60 -20.43 -22.05
C THR A 88 -13.04 -21.49 -21.10
N ILE A 89 -13.30 -21.36 -19.81
CA ILE A 89 -12.91 -22.33 -18.79
C ILE A 89 -14.13 -22.77 -17.98
N THR A 90 -14.11 -24.02 -17.53
CA THR A 90 -15.14 -24.57 -16.65
C THR A 90 -14.48 -24.99 -15.35
N ILE A 91 -14.58 -24.13 -14.34
CA ILE A 91 -14.04 -24.35 -12.99
C ILE A 91 -15.13 -24.03 -11.97
N ALA A 92 -15.11 -24.73 -10.85
CA ALA A 92 -16.09 -24.51 -9.79
C ALA A 92 -15.43 -24.00 -8.52
N PHE A 93 -16.06 -23.02 -7.90
CA PHE A 93 -15.66 -22.54 -6.57
C PHE A 93 -15.97 -23.60 -5.51
N SER A 94 -15.05 -23.79 -4.56
CA SER A 94 -15.20 -24.79 -3.51
C SER A 94 -16.51 -24.62 -2.73
N ALA A 95 -17.32 -25.68 -2.67
CA ALA A 95 -18.62 -25.67 -1.98
C ALA A 95 -18.49 -25.47 -0.46
N GLU A 96 -17.33 -25.84 0.10
CA GLU A 96 -17.04 -25.68 1.54
C GLU A 96 -16.77 -24.22 1.93
N ARG A 97 -16.52 -23.34 0.95
CA ARG A 97 -16.13 -21.96 1.16
C ARG A 97 -17.28 -21.01 0.85
N LYS A 98 -17.85 -20.42 1.90
CA LYS A 98 -18.95 -19.45 1.76
C LYS A 98 -18.41 -18.03 1.59
N MET A 99 -19.01 -17.30 0.64
CA MET A 99 -18.79 -15.87 0.49
C MET A 99 -19.48 -15.11 1.63
N ARG A 100 -18.84 -14.06 2.13
CA ARG A 100 -19.48 -13.11 3.05
C ARG A 100 -20.50 -12.27 2.28
N PRO A 101 -21.62 -11.84 2.89
CA PRO A 101 -22.66 -11.08 2.18
C PRO A 101 -22.11 -9.89 1.41
N TYR A 102 -21.29 -9.03 2.04
CA TYR A 102 -20.70 -7.87 1.38
C TYR A 102 -19.79 -8.23 0.19
N GLN A 103 -19.13 -9.39 0.21
CA GLN A 103 -18.30 -9.85 -0.91
C GLN A 103 -19.15 -10.15 -2.13
N THR A 104 -20.32 -10.74 -1.93
CA THR A 104 -21.29 -11.01 -2.99
C THR A 104 -21.77 -9.71 -3.64
N ASP A 105 -22.05 -8.68 -2.85
CA ASP A 105 -22.49 -7.37 -3.34
C ASP A 105 -21.39 -6.68 -4.17
N ILE A 106 -20.14 -6.75 -3.70
CA ILE A 106 -18.97 -6.21 -4.41
C ILE A 106 -18.79 -6.93 -5.75
N ILE A 107 -18.85 -8.27 -5.76
CA ILE A 107 -18.72 -9.09 -6.96
C ILE A 107 -19.81 -8.73 -7.97
N ASN A 108 -21.06 -8.66 -7.53
CA ASN A 108 -22.19 -8.32 -8.41
C ASN A 108 -22.05 -6.89 -8.99
N THR A 109 -21.57 -5.95 -8.18
CA THR A 109 -21.29 -4.58 -8.63
C THR A 109 -20.19 -4.56 -9.68
N TYR A 110 -19.09 -5.29 -9.45
CA TYR A 110 -18.03 -5.44 -10.44
C TYR A 110 -18.54 -6.06 -11.75
N LEU A 111 -19.24 -7.19 -11.70
CA LEU A 111 -19.71 -7.89 -12.90
C LEU A 111 -20.65 -7.02 -13.75
N ARG A 112 -21.54 -6.26 -13.10
CA ARG A 112 -22.43 -5.32 -13.78
C ARG A 112 -21.63 -4.23 -14.49
N HIS A 113 -20.68 -3.63 -13.80
CA HIS A 113 -19.86 -2.57 -14.35
C HIS A 113 -18.92 -3.08 -15.46
N ALA A 114 -18.24 -4.20 -15.25
CA ALA A 114 -17.32 -4.80 -16.20
C ALA A 114 -18.02 -5.19 -17.52
N ARG A 115 -19.23 -5.74 -17.46
CA ARG A 115 -20.03 -6.02 -18.68
C ARG A 115 -20.38 -4.73 -19.45
N ALA A 116 -20.49 -3.62 -18.77
CA ALA A 116 -20.79 -2.32 -19.39
C ALA A 116 -19.52 -1.64 -19.95
N THR A 117 -18.40 -1.68 -19.25
CA THR A 117 -17.20 -0.86 -19.53
C THR A 117 -15.93 -1.65 -19.79
N GLY A 118 -15.93 -2.96 -19.57
CA GLY A 118 -14.75 -3.82 -19.75
C GLY A 118 -13.90 -4.01 -18.50
N GLY A 119 -14.20 -3.37 -17.35
CA GLY A 119 -13.41 -3.61 -16.15
C GLY A 119 -13.64 -2.60 -15.04
N GLY A 120 -12.76 -2.62 -14.04
CA GLY A 120 -12.79 -1.71 -12.90
C GLY A 120 -11.88 -2.15 -11.77
N ILE A 121 -11.80 -1.32 -10.74
CA ILE A 121 -10.93 -1.52 -9.58
C ILE A 121 -11.78 -1.71 -8.33
N ILE A 122 -11.50 -2.78 -7.58
CA ILE A 122 -12.06 -3.01 -6.25
C ILE A 122 -11.05 -2.54 -5.22
N SER A 123 -11.41 -1.51 -4.46
CA SER A 123 -10.59 -0.94 -3.41
C SER A 123 -11.16 -1.29 -2.05
N VAL A 124 -10.62 -2.33 -1.43
CA VAL A 124 -11.01 -2.76 -0.08
C VAL A 124 -9.78 -3.07 0.76
N GLY A 125 -9.86 -2.80 2.06
CA GLY A 125 -8.77 -2.95 3.00
C GLY A 125 -8.16 -4.35 3.05
N CYS A 126 -7.03 -4.48 3.73
CA CYS A 126 -6.38 -5.76 3.97
C CYS A 126 -7.31 -6.69 4.78
N GLY A 127 -7.28 -8.00 4.50
CA GLY A 127 -8.12 -8.98 5.21
C GLY A 127 -9.59 -9.06 4.76
N ARG A 128 -10.06 -8.17 3.89
CA ARG A 128 -11.44 -8.18 3.37
C ARG A 128 -11.68 -9.25 2.28
N GLY A 129 -10.66 -10.02 1.91
CA GLY A 129 -10.80 -11.14 0.97
C GLY A 129 -10.77 -10.73 -0.50
N LYS A 130 -9.95 -9.73 -0.89
CA LYS A 130 -9.73 -9.32 -2.30
C LYS A 130 -9.48 -10.51 -3.22
N THR A 131 -8.53 -11.37 -2.85
CA THR A 131 -8.17 -12.57 -3.62
C THR A 131 -9.35 -13.53 -3.79
N VAL A 132 -10.12 -13.75 -2.73
CA VAL A 132 -11.30 -14.64 -2.75
C VAL A 132 -12.38 -14.10 -3.69
N MET A 133 -12.66 -12.79 -3.63
CA MET A 133 -13.60 -12.13 -4.54
C MET A 133 -13.14 -12.22 -5.99
N ALA A 134 -11.85 -12.02 -6.24
CA ALA A 134 -11.28 -12.13 -7.58
C ALA A 134 -11.40 -13.56 -8.13
N LEU A 135 -11.14 -14.59 -7.33
CA LEU A 135 -11.31 -15.99 -7.75
C LEU A 135 -12.78 -16.33 -8.03
N LYS A 136 -13.72 -15.77 -7.27
CA LYS A 136 -15.15 -15.93 -7.57
C LYS A 136 -15.56 -15.21 -8.87
N ILE A 137 -14.96 -14.07 -9.17
CA ILE A 137 -15.15 -13.36 -10.46
C ILE A 137 -14.60 -14.19 -11.62
N VAL A 138 -13.44 -14.84 -11.46
CA VAL A 138 -12.89 -15.77 -12.47
C VAL A 138 -13.87 -16.88 -12.81
N GLU A 139 -14.42 -17.54 -11.78
CA GLU A 139 -15.43 -18.58 -11.98
C GLU A 139 -16.68 -18.06 -12.72
N LEU A 140 -17.21 -16.90 -12.28
CA LEU A 140 -18.45 -16.33 -12.83
C LEU A 140 -18.29 -15.78 -14.26
N LEU A 141 -17.11 -15.36 -14.65
CA LEU A 141 -16.81 -14.95 -16.02
C LEU A 141 -16.51 -16.14 -16.92
N GLY A 142 -15.98 -17.26 -16.37
CA GLY A 142 -15.72 -18.48 -17.10
C GLY A 142 -14.70 -18.32 -18.24
N MET A 143 -13.70 -17.46 -18.08
CA MET A 143 -12.71 -17.16 -19.10
C MET A 143 -11.30 -17.39 -18.59
N LYS A 144 -10.41 -17.87 -19.48
CA LYS A 144 -8.97 -17.99 -19.19
C LYS A 144 -8.44 -16.67 -18.63
N THR A 145 -7.76 -16.75 -17.49
CA THR A 145 -7.41 -15.58 -16.68
C THR A 145 -5.90 -15.43 -16.54
N LEU A 146 -5.41 -14.20 -16.71
CA LEU A 146 -4.04 -13.80 -16.42
C LEU A 146 -4.01 -12.99 -15.13
N ILE A 147 -3.21 -13.41 -14.13
CA ILE A 147 -3.03 -12.70 -12.86
C ILE A 147 -1.62 -12.10 -12.84
N LEU A 148 -1.56 -10.79 -12.72
CA LEU A 148 -0.30 -10.04 -12.68
C LEU A 148 0.13 -9.81 -11.23
N VAL A 149 1.35 -10.27 -10.92
CA VAL A 149 1.98 -10.09 -9.61
C VAL A 149 3.39 -9.51 -9.77
N HIS A 150 3.84 -8.74 -8.79
CA HIS A 150 5.15 -8.08 -8.86
C HIS A 150 6.21 -8.72 -7.96
N LYS A 151 5.86 -9.77 -7.21
CA LYS A 151 6.78 -10.52 -6.33
C LYS A 151 6.43 -12.01 -6.34
N GLU A 152 7.47 -12.83 -6.24
CA GLU A 152 7.35 -14.29 -6.32
C GLU A 152 6.51 -14.87 -5.17
N PHE A 153 6.67 -14.38 -3.96
CA PHE A 153 5.86 -14.86 -2.84
C PHE A 153 4.37 -14.55 -3.01
N LEU A 154 3.99 -13.43 -3.68
CA LEU A 154 2.59 -13.17 -4.04
C LEU A 154 2.09 -14.21 -5.04
N MET A 155 2.94 -14.60 -5.99
CA MET A 155 2.62 -15.70 -6.91
C MET A 155 2.30 -16.99 -6.14
N ASN A 156 3.14 -17.35 -5.18
CA ASN A 156 2.94 -18.55 -4.35
C ASN A 156 1.64 -18.45 -3.53
N GLN A 157 1.37 -17.32 -2.89
CA GLN A 157 0.11 -17.09 -2.17
C GLN A 157 -1.12 -17.22 -3.08
N TRP A 158 -1.05 -16.68 -4.30
CA TRP A 158 -2.13 -16.85 -5.28
C TRP A 158 -2.32 -18.32 -5.66
N ILE A 159 -1.24 -19.07 -5.90
CA ILE A 159 -1.29 -20.50 -6.20
C ILE A 159 -1.99 -21.27 -5.07
N GLU A 160 -1.62 -21.02 -3.82
CA GLU A 160 -2.26 -21.62 -2.65
C GLU A 160 -3.75 -21.30 -2.57
N ARG A 161 -4.12 -20.04 -2.77
CA ARG A 161 -5.53 -19.61 -2.76
C ARG A 161 -6.32 -20.19 -3.93
N ILE A 162 -5.73 -20.29 -5.12
CA ILE A 162 -6.39 -20.96 -6.25
C ILE A 162 -6.66 -22.43 -5.92
N ARG A 163 -5.67 -23.14 -5.37
CA ARG A 163 -5.87 -24.55 -4.95
C ARG A 163 -6.93 -24.71 -3.88
N GLU A 164 -7.03 -23.76 -2.97
CA GLU A 164 -8.00 -23.74 -1.86
C GLU A 164 -9.43 -23.46 -2.35
N TYR A 165 -9.60 -22.49 -3.25
CA TYR A 165 -10.93 -21.99 -3.65
C TYR A 165 -11.41 -22.48 -5.00
N LEU A 166 -10.51 -22.85 -5.91
CA LEU A 166 -10.78 -23.36 -7.26
C LEU A 166 -9.96 -24.64 -7.51
N PRO A 167 -10.23 -25.73 -6.75
CA PRO A 167 -9.36 -26.91 -6.73
C PRO A 167 -9.24 -27.63 -8.09
N SER A 168 -10.19 -27.44 -9.00
CA SER A 168 -10.17 -28.01 -10.36
C SER A 168 -9.37 -27.17 -11.36
N ALA A 169 -8.94 -25.95 -11.02
CA ALA A 169 -8.26 -25.05 -11.94
C ALA A 169 -6.83 -25.50 -12.26
N ARG A 170 -6.49 -25.52 -13.54
CA ARG A 170 -5.14 -25.80 -14.04
C ARG A 170 -4.33 -24.51 -14.02
N ILE A 171 -3.30 -24.48 -13.18
CA ILE A 171 -2.47 -23.29 -12.93
C ILE A 171 -1.25 -23.34 -13.83
N GLY A 172 -0.92 -22.20 -14.46
CA GLY A 172 0.32 -21.99 -15.19
C GLY A 172 1.08 -20.77 -14.68
N THR A 173 2.31 -20.57 -15.16
CA THR A 173 3.16 -19.45 -14.74
C THR A 173 3.95 -18.86 -15.90
N ILE A 174 4.18 -17.53 -15.81
CA ILE A 174 5.09 -16.78 -16.69
C ILE A 174 6.13 -16.10 -15.80
N GLN A 175 7.35 -16.64 -15.78
CA GLN A 175 8.43 -16.12 -14.97
C GLN A 175 9.80 -16.42 -15.59
N GLY A 176 10.59 -15.40 -15.87
CA GLY A 176 11.94 -15.56 -16.40
C GLY A 176 11.94 -16.24 -17.77
N LYS A 177 12.31 -17.51 -17.85
CA LYS A 177 12.27 -18.33 -19.06
C LYS A 177 11.06 -19.28 -19.11
N VAL A 178 10.28 -19.32 -18.03
CA VAL A 178 9.11 -20.20 -17.94
C VAL A 178 7.93 -19.52 -18.62
N LEU A 179 7.32 -20.21 -19.57
CA LEU A 179 6.10 -19.82 -20.28
C LEU A 179 5.13 -21.02 -20.28
N ASP A 180 4.46 -21.24 -19.15
CA ASP A 180 3.52 -22.35 -18.97
C ASP A 180 2.07 -21.84 -19.08
N ILE A 181 1.58 -21.71 -20.31
CA ILE A 181 0.24 -21.14 -20.61
C ILE A 181 -0.69 -22.13 -21.33
N HIS A 182 -0.12 -23.21 -21.89
CA HIS A 182 -0.89 -24.14 -22.73
C HIS A 182 -1.78 -25.03 -21.85
N ARG A 183 -3.07 -25.13 -22.21
CA ARG A 183 -4.09 -25.89 -21.48
C ARG A 183 -4.20 -25.48 -19.99
N LYS A 184 -3.95 -24.21 -19.69
CA LYS A 184 -4.10 -23.64 -18.34
C LYS A 184 -5.33 -22.74 -18.28
N ASP A 185 -6.01 -22.78 -17.15
CA ASP A 185 -7.21 -22.00 -16.88
C ASP A 185 -6.86 -20.63 -16.28
N ILE A 186 -5.88 -20.64 -15.36
CA ILE A 186 -5.38 -19.45 -14.67
C ILE A 186 -3.86 -19.43 -14.78
N VAL A 187 -3.31 -18.32 -15.26
CA VAL A 187 -1.87 -18.12 -15.40
C VAL A 187 -1.42 -16.94 -14.55
N LEU A 188 -0.43 -17.17 -13.71
CA LEU A 188 0.21 -16.12 -12.90
C LEU A 188 1.45 -15.61 -13.64
N ALA A 189 1.58 -14.31 -13.77
CA ALA A 189 2.69 -13.70 -14.48
C ALA A 189 3.44 -12.67 -13.64
N MET A 190 4.77 -12.81 -13.62
CA MET A 190 5.64 -11.78 -13.03
C MET A 190 5.70 -10.57 -13.96
N ILE A 191 5.25 -9.42 -13.46
CA ILE A 191 5.21 -8.17 -14.22
C ILE A 191 6.59 -7.79 -14.77
N GLN A 192 7.67 -8.03 -14.00
CA GLN A 192 9.04 -7.77 -14.43
C GLN A 192 9.44 -8.59 -15.65
N SER A 193 8.96 -9.84 -15.76
CA SER A 193 9.20 -10.67 -16.94
C SER A 193 8.53 -10.11 -18.18
N LEU A 194 7.32 -9.59 -18.03
CA LEU A 194 6.50 -9.07 -19.13
C LEU A 194 6.87 -7.65 -19.54
N SER A 195 7.48 -6.87 -18.64
CA SER A 195 7.88 -5.47 -18.91
C SER A 195 9.31 -5.33 -19.44
N ASP A 196 10.12 -6.38 -19.43
CA ASP A 196 11.50 -6.36 -19.94
C ASP A 196 11.50 -6.29 -21.48
N PRO A 197 12.01 -5.19 -22.09
CA PRO A 197 12.05 -5.06 -23.55
C PRO A 197 12.90 -6.10 -24.25
N ARG A 198 13.89 -6.67 -23.56
CA ARG A 198 14.75 -7.74 -24.11
C ARG A 198 14.01 -9.04 -24.31
N LYS A 199 12.85 -9.21 -23.64
CA LYS A 199 11.99 -10.39 -23.70
C LYS A 199 10.75 -10.22 -24.58
N ASP A 200 10.65 -9.14 -25.34
CA ASP A 200 9.50 -8.89 -26.21
C ASP A 200 9.34 -9.98 -27.28
N LYS A 201 10.44 -10.64 -27.69
CA LYS A 201 10.41 -11.79 -28.59
C LYS A 201 9.94 -13.07 -27.91
N ASP A 202 10.23 -13.23 -26.60
CA ASP A 202 9.84 -14.40 -25.82
C ASP A 202 8.36 -14.35 -25.44
N TYR A 203 7.79 -13.16 -25.37
CA TYR A 203 6.40 -12.89 -24.99
C TYR A 203 5.69 -12.05 -26.06
N PRO A 204 5.46 -12.59 -27.28
CA PRO A 204 4.73 -11.89 -28.32
C PRO A 204 3.27 -11.66 -27.92
N VAL A 205 2.64 -10.62 -28.49
CA VAL A 205 1.27 -10.21 -28.13
C VAL A 205 0.25 -11.34 -28.34
N ASP A 206 0.50 -12.19 -29.31
CA ASP A 206 -0.43 -13.27 -29.71
C ASP A 206 -0.67 -14.31 -28.61
N ILE A 207 0.31 -14.54 -27.73
CA ILE A 207 0.12 -15.47 -26.59
C ILE A 207 -0.94 -15.00 -25.59
N PHE A 208 -1.25 -13.70 -25.59
CA PHE A 208 -2.23 -13.13 -24.68
C PHE A 208 -3.66 -13.08 -25.23
N GLN A 209 -3.86 -13.42 -26.51
CA GLN A 209 -5.17 -13.36 -27.17
C GLN A 209 -6.16 -14.38 -26.58
N SER A 210 -5.66 -15.49 -26.04
CA SER A 210 -6.49 -16.50 -25.39
C SER A 210 -7.09 -16.09 -24.06
N PHE A 211 -6.56 -15.03 -23.43
CA PHE A 211 -7.04 -14.57 -22.12
C PHE A 211 -8.23 -13.63 -22.25
N GLY A 212 -9.28 -13.85 -21.44
CA GLY A 212 -10.46 -13.02 -21.38
C GLY A 212 -10.49 -12.05 -20.20
N LEU A 213 -9.76 -12.36 -19.12
CA LEU A 213 -9.66 -11.53 -17.93
C LEU A 213 -8.20 -11.32 -17.53
N VAL A 214 -7.83 -10.07 -17.23
CA VAL A 214 -6.59 -9.76 -16.54
C VAL A 214 -6.89 -9.24 -15.13
N ILE A 215 -6.23 -9.81 -14.13
CA ILE A 215 -6.29 -9.35 -12.74
C ILE A 215 -4.94 -8.74 -12.38
N ALA A 216 -4.95 -7.53 -11.87
CA ALA A 216 -3.76 -6.84 -11.39
C ALA A 216 -3.85 -6.71 -9.86
N ASP A 217 -3.06 -7.51 -9.16
CA ASP A 217 -2.98 -7.43 -7.70
C ASP A 217 -2.08 -6.28 -7.27
N GLU A 218 -2.48 -5.59 -6.18
CA GLU A 218 -1.86 -4.35 -5.70
C GLU A 218 -1.58 -3.37 -6.84
N CYS A 219 -2.63 -3.09 -7.63
CA CYS A 219 -2.56 -2.37 -8.90
C CYS A 219 -1.98 -0.95 -8.77
N HIS A 220 -1.90 -0.38 -7.58
CA HIS A 220 -1.24 0.90 -7.35
C HIS A 220 0.27 0.87 -7.63
N HIS A 221 0.91 -0.31 -7.66
CA HIS A 221 2.29 -0.45 -8.10
C HIS A 221 2.46 -0.36 -9.63
N LEU A 222 1.37 -0.51 -10.41
CA LEU A 222 1.41 -0.57 -11.88
C LEU A 222 1.66 0.78 -12.57
N ALA A 223 1.59 1.90 -11.85
CA ALA A 223 1.80 3.22 -12.42
C ALA A 223 3.29 3.52 -12.78
N ALA A 224 4.22 2.66 -12.42
CA ALA A 224 5.61 2.81 -12.83
C ALA A 224 5.79 2.51 -14.32
N ARG A 225 6.70 3.24 -14.99
CA ARG A 225 7.00 3.12 -16.43
C ARG A 225 7.16 1.67 -16.91
N GLN A 226 7.87 0.85 -16.13
CA GLN A 226 8.07 -0.56 -16.45
C GLN A 226 6.76 -1.33 -16.53
N PHE A 227 5.84 -1.09 -15.61
CA PHE A 227 4.59 -1.83 -15.51
C PHE A 227 3.57 -1.40 -16.56
N CYS A 228 3.54 -0.11 -16.95
CA CYS A 228 2.70 0.35 -18.05
C CYS A 228 3.01 -0.38 -19.36
N ARG A 229 4.29 -0.78 -19.59
CA ARG A 229 4.66 -1.57 -20.77
C ARG A 229 4.02 -2.95 -20.76
N SER A 230 3.89 -3.60 -19.61
CA SER A 230 3.21 -4.90 -19.53
C SER A 230 1.74 -4.75 -19.86
N LEU A 231 1.05 -3.78 -19.26
CA LEU A 231 -0.39 -3.56 -19.46
C LEU A 231 -0.75 -3.22 -20.93
N ALA A 232 0.16 -2.58 -21.66
CA ALA A 232 -0.03 -2.25 -23.07
C ALA A 232 0.06 -3.47 -24.03
N LYS A 233 0.39 -4.68 -23.52
CA LYS A 233 0.51 -5.93 -24.30
C LYS A 233 -0.78 -6.75 -24.32
N TYR A 234 -1.74 -6.45 -23.41
CA TYR A 234 -2.91 -7.30 -23.22
C TYR A 234 -4.16 -6.73 -23.88
N PRO A 235 -4.58 -7.29 -25.02
CA PRO A 235 -5.87 -6.98 -25.62
C PRO A 235 -6.96 -7.83 -24.94
N ILE A 236 -7.25 -7.55 -23.68
CA ILE A 236 -8.10 -8.41 -22.85
C ILE A 236 -9.49 -7.79 -22.71
N ARG A 237 -10.53 -8.64 -22.77
CA ARG A 237 -11.94 -8.22 -22.71
C ARG A 237 -12.32 -7.62 -21.37
N TYR A 238 -11.78 -8.18 -20.26
CA TYR A 238 -12.07 -7.73 -18.91
C TYR A 238 -10.81 -7.46 -18.09
N THR A 239 -10.84 -6.40 -17.30
CA THR A 239 -9.76 -6.01 -16.39
C THR A 239 -10.27 -5.89 -14.97
N LEU A 240 -9.53 -6.39 -14.00
CA LEU A 240 -9.82 -6.27 -12.58
C LEU A 240 -8.59 -5.76 -11.83
N GLY A 241 -8.67 -4.56 -11.29
CA GLY A 241 -7.68 -4.03 -10.35
C GLY A 241 -8.05 -4.38 -8.91
N LEU A 242 -7.08 -4.79 -8.11
CA LEU A 242 -7.23 -4.99 -6.67
C LEU A 242 -6.25 -4.06 -5.95
N SER A 243 -6.72 -3.33 -4.95
CA SER A 243 -5.86 -2.50 -4.11
C SER A 243 -6.49 -2.27 -2.74
N ALA A 244 -5.67 -2.18 -1.70
CA ALA A 244 -6.10 -1.66 -0.40
C ALA A 244 -6.02 -0.14 -0.37
N THR A 245 -5.02 0.43 -1.05
CA THR A 245 -4.67 1.86 -1.03
C THR A 245 -4.53 2.39 -2.46
N PRO A 246 -5.64 2.68 -3.16
CA PRO A 246 -5.59 3.11 -4.55
C PRO A 246 -5.02 4.53 -4.72
N ASN A 247 -4.99 5.32 -3.65
CA ASN A 247 -4.47 6.68 -3.68
C ASN A 247 -2.94 6.69 -3.62
N ARG A 248 -2.31 7.42 -4.53
CA ARG A 248 -0.85 7.59 -4.62
C ARG A 248 -0.48 9.05 -4.40
N ALA A 249 0.57 9.28 -3.61
CA ALA A 249 1.10 10.62 -3.36
C ALA A 249 1.71 11.30 -4.61
N ASP A 250 2.01 10.51 -5.66
CA ASP A 250 2.61 10.98 -6.91
C ASP A 250 1.60 11.28 -8.01
N ASN A 251 0.30 11.30 -7.71
CA ASN A 251 -0.80 11.54 -8.65
C ASN A 251 -0.83 10.59 -9.88
N LEU A 252 -0.05 9.50 -9.87
CA LEU A 252 -0.05 8.51 -10.95
C LEU A 252 -1.24 7.54 -10.89
N GLN A 253 -2.17 7.72 -9.97
CA GLN A 253 -3.39 6.90 -9.89
C GLN A 253 -4.21 6.91 -11.18
N ARG A 254 -4.18 8.01 -11.95
CA ARG A 254 -4.84 8.10 -13.26
C ARG A 254 -4.31 7.06 -14.26
N VAL A 255 -3.02 6.71 -14.16
CA VAL A 255 -2.36 5.82 -15.12
C VAL A 255 -2.92 4.39 -15.03
N PHE A 256 -3.00 3.82 -13.83
CA PHE A 256 -3.58 2.47 -13.71
C PHE A 256 -5.08 2.45 -13.99
N LYS A 257 -5.82 3.55 -13.75
CA LYS A 257 -7.21 3.68 -14.16
C LYS A 257 -7.38 3.65 -15.67
N TYR A 258 -6.47 4.25 -16.43
CA TYR A 258 -6.51 4.21 -17.89
C TYR A 258 -6.40 2.80 -18.46
N TYR A 259 -5.78 1.86 -17.71
CA TYR A 259 -5.65 0.47 -18.11
C TYR A 259 -6.68 -0.48 -17.48
N LEU A 260 -7.10 -0.21 -16.24
CA LEU A 260 -7.93 -1.15 -15.47
C LEU A 260 -9.38 -0.68 -15.28
N GLY A 261 -9.66 0.59 -15.52
CA GLY A 261 -10.97 1.20 -15.29
C GLY A 261 -11.04 2.00 -13.98
N GLU A 262 -12.22 2.55 -13.73
CA GLU A 262 -12.48 3.36 -12.53
C GLU A 262 -12.56 2.50 -11.26
N ILE A 263 -12.41 3.17 -10.12
CA ILE A 263 -12.65 2.54 -8.83
C ILE A 263 -14.16 2.42 -8.65
N ILE A 264 -14.66 1.18 -8.74
CA ILE A 264 -16.10 0.88 -8.72
C ILE A 264 -16.63 0.55 -7.33
N TYR A 265 -15.73 0.31 -6.40
CA TYR A 265 -16.09 0.02 -5.01
C TYR A 265 -14.96 0.45 -4.06
N LYS A 266 -15.35 1.13 -2.97
CA LYS A 266 -14.44 1.53 -1.89
C LYS A 266 -14.93 0.98 -0.56
N ASP A 267 -14.01 0.69 0.34
CA ASP A 267 -14.28 0.13 1.68
C ASP A 267 -15.22 1.02 2.53
N SER A 268 -15.23 2.34 2.28
CA SER A 268 -16.17 3.28 2.92
C SER A 268 -17.63 3.01 2.61
N GLU A 269 -17.93 2.20 1.59
CA GLU A 269 -19.29 1.84 1.16
C GLU A 269 -19.78 0.53 1.80
N ILE A 270 -18.93 -0.18 2.56
CA ILE A 270 -19.37 -1.41 3.25
C ILE A 270 -20.29 -1.02 4.41
N GLN A 271 -21.58 -1.19 4.22
CA GLN A 271 -22.52 -1.24 5.33
C GLN A 271 -22.30 -2.57 6.07
N THR A 272 -21.57 -2.53 7.16
CA THR A 272 -21.41 -3.68 8.06
C THR A 272 -22.79 -3.97 8.66
N ILE A 273 -23.31 -5.19 8.43
CA ILE A 273 -24.41 -5.73 9.24
C ILE A 273 -23.88 -5.78 10.67
N SER A 274 -24.33 -4.86 11.49
CA SER A 274 -23.86 -4.66 12.84
C SER A 274 -24.38 -5.78 13.75
N ASN A 275 -23.48 -6.60 14.29
CA ASN A 275 -23.75 -7.30 15.55
C ASN A 275 -23.48 -6.30 16.68
N ALA A 276 -24.52 -5.74 17.26
CA ALA A 276 -24.45 -4.64 18.23
C ALA A 276 -23.50 -4.92 19.43
N GLU A 277 -23.30 -6.17 19.79
CA GLU A 277 -22.37 -6.57 20.86
C GLU A 277 -20.90 -6.54 20.40
N LEU A 278 -20.58 -6.98 19.19
CA LEU A 278 -19.23 -6.95 18.62
C LEU A 278 -18.80 -5.54 18.20
N ASP A 279 -19.74 -4.68 17.88
CA ASP A 279 -19.47 -3.27 17.50
C ASP A 279 -18.99 -2.43 18.71
N ASN A 280 -19.23 -2.89 19.93
CA ASN A 280 -18.77 -2.22 21.14
C ASN A 280 -17.29 -2.49 21.46
N ILE A 281 -16.69 -3.56 20.92
CA ILE A 281 -15.28 -3.89 21.12
C ILE A 281 -14.45 -3.14 20.07
N PRO A 282 -13.42 -2.35 20.42
CA PRO A 282 -12.55 -1.72 19.44
C PRO A 282 -11.77 -2.78 18.64
N ASP A 283 -11.43 -2.48 17.39
CA ASP A 283 -10.66 -3.41 16.55
C ASP A 283 -9.25 -3.62 17.06
N CYS A 284 -8.67 -2.59 17.69
CA CYS A 284 -7.30 -2.58 18.17
C CYS A 284 -7.14 -1.57 19.30
N ILE A 285 -6.20 -1.80 20.19
CA ILE A 285 -5.71 -0.82 21.17
C ILE A 285 -4.41 -0.23 20.65
N VAL A 286 -4.21 1.08 20.82
CA VAL A 286 -2.97 1.77 20.44
C VAL A 286 -2.35 2.40 21.68
N GLU A 287 -1.13 2.00 22.00
CA GLU A 287 -0.30 2.65 23.02
C GLU A 287 0.72 3.55 22.31
N VAL A 288 0.57 4.86 22.48
CA VAL A 288 1.48 5.85 21.89
C VAL A 288 2.44 6.34 22.96
N TYR A 289 3.72 6.25 22.67
CA TYR A 289 4.79 6.74 23.52
C TYR A 289 5.46 7.93 22.84
N THR A 290 5.57 9.07 23.52
CA THR A 290 6.34 10.21 23.05
C THR A 290 7.79 10.06 23.50
N TYR A 291 8.73 10.06 22.55
CA TYR A 291 10.14 9.87 22.84
C TYR A 291 10.95 11.13 22.55
N ARG A 292 11.66 11.60 23.55
CA ARG A 292 12.63 12.69 23.42
C ARG A 292 13.98 12.21 23.90
N HIS A 293 15.01 12.50 23.14
CA HIS A 293 16.37 12.15 23.49
C HIS A 293 17.29 13.33 23.20
N ASN A 294 18.17 13.65 24.15
CA ASN A 294 19.13 14.75 24.00
C ASN A 294 20.41 14.36 23.21
N ASN A 295 20.44 13.15 22.61
CA ASN A 295 21.55 12.75 21.78
C ASN A 295 21.48 13.47 20.42
N PRO A 296 22.43 14.38 20.11
CA PRO A 296 22.41 15.14 18.88
C PRO A 296 22.56 14.24 17.63
N LYS A 297 23.13 13.05 17.76
CA LYS A 297 23.22 12.08 16.66
C LYS A 297 21.86 11.48 16.31
N TYR A 298 21.00 11.28 17.32
CA TYR A 298 19.66 10.73 17.13
C TYR A 298 18.69 11.78 16.56
N CYS A 299 18.61 12.95 17.18
CA CYS A 299 17.64 13.99 16.82
C CYS A 299 18.21 15.08 15.90
N LYS A 300 19.38 14.84 15.30
CA LYS A 300 19.97 15.74 14.33
C LYS A 300 19.11 15.78 13.06
N GLU A 301 18.70 16.99 12.70
CA GLU A 301 18.04 17.21 11.43
C GLU A 301 19.08 17.15 10.30
N GLU A 302 18.92 16.21 9.41
CA GLU A 302 19.81 16.01 8.26
C GLU A 302 19.15 16.55 7.01
N PHE A 303 19.91 17.27 6.19
CA PHE A 303 19.43 17.87 4.95
C PHE A 303 20.12 17.27 3.73
N ASN A 304 19.41 17.18 2.63
CA ASN A 304 20.00 16.88 1.32
C ASN A 304 20.64 18.15 0.70
N TYR A 305 21.26 18.00 -0.47
CA TYR A 305 21.89 19.12 -1.20
C TYR A 305 20.92 20.26 -1.58
N LYS A 306 19.60 20.01 -1.62
CA LYS A 306 18.54 21.00 -1.84
C LYS A 306 18.01 21.61 -0.53
N ARG A 307 18.69 21.44 0.58
CA ARG A 307 18.30 21.88 1.93
C ARG A 307 16.94 21.37 2.41
N LYS A 308 16.45 20.23 1.84
CA LYS A 308 15.25 19.55 2.34
C LYS A 308 15.63 18.45 3.33
N PRO A 309 14.78 18.15 4.34
CA PRO A 309 15.06 17.10 5.32
C PRO A 309 15.37 15.76 4.67
N ASN A 310 16.52 15.16 5.01
CA ASN A 310 16.92 13.84 4.52
C ASN A 310 16.41 12.73 5.44
N VAL A 311 15.18 12.31 5.18
CA VAL A 311 14.48 11.29 5.97
C VAL A 311 15.21 9.95 5.99
N VAL A 312 15.93 9.61 4.92
CA VAL A 312 16.66 8.31 4.80
C VAL A 312 17.79 8.25 5.83
N ILE A 313 18.60 9.31 5.93
CA ILE A 313 19.69 9.41 6.91
C ILE A 313 19.11 9.48 8.31
N MET A 314 18.09 10.32 8.54
CA MET A 314 17.46 10.44 9.84
C MET A 314 16.85 9.13 10.34
N LYS A 315 16.22 8.32 9.47
CA LYS A 315 15.76 6.97 9.84
C LYS A 315 16.91 6.03 10.21
N SER A 316 18.05 6.15 9.53
CA SER A 316 19.25 5.36 9.89
C SER A 316 19.79 5.78 11.26
N ASN A 317 19.83 7.09 11.55
CA ASN A 317 20.23 7.60 12.87
C ASN A 317 19.31 7.08 13.99
N ILE A 318 17.97 7.05 13.74
CA ILE A 318 16.99 6.46 14.65
C ILE A 318 17.24 4.96 14.86
N ALA A 319 17.45 4.20 13.78
CA ALA A 319 17.71 2.77 13.86
C ALA A 319 19.00 2.47 14.66
N ASN A 320 20.01 3.35 14.56
CA ASN A 320 21.27 3.24 15.29
C ASN A 320 21.19 3.78 16.74
N CYS A 321 20.05 4.30 17.17
CA CYS A 321 19.85 4.76 18.54
C CYS A 321 19.55 3.57 19.47
N GLU A 322 20.58 2.97 20.06
CA GLU A 322 20.48 1.79 20.91
C GLU A 322 19.47 2.01 22.07
N ARG A 323 19.53 3.13 22.77
CA ARG A 323 18.61 3.43 23.89
C ARG A 323 17.14 3.40 23.47
N ARG A 324 16.84 3.96 22.30
CA ARG A 324 15.49 3.97 21.76
C ARG A 324 15.03 2.54 21.42
N THR A 325 15.88 1.78 20.78
CA THR A 325 15.58 0.38 20.43
C THR A 325 15.40 -0.47 21.68
N ARG A 326 16.31 -0.39 22.65
CA ARG A 326 16.18 -1.11 23.93
C ARG A 326 14.94 -0.70 24.72
N PHE A 327 14.54 0.56 24.68
CA PHE A 327 13.27 1.00 25.25
C PHE A 327 12.09 0.24 24.63
N LEU A 328 12.00 0.14 23.29
CA LEU A 328 10.94 -0.62 22.64
C LEU A 328 11.03 -2.12 22.93
N LEU A 329 12.23 -2.70 22.98
CA LEU A 329 12.40 -4.11 23.32
C LEU A 329 12.03 -4.41 24.79
N SER A 330 12.08 -3.43 25.69
CA SER A 330 11.70 -3.60 27.10
C SER A 330 10.22 -3.95 27.32
N PHE A 331 9.37 -3.79 26.29
CA PHE A 331 7.99 -4.26 26.33
C PHE A 331 7.85 -5.76 26.14
N LEU A 332 8.84 -6.44 25.54
CA LEU A 332 8.74 -7.85 25.18
C LEU A 332 8.42 -8.80 26.34
N PRO A 333 9.05 -8.69 27.53
CA PRO A 333 8.71 -9.59 28.65
C PRO A 333 7.21 -9.55 28.98
N ARG A 334 6.64 -8.36 29.14
CA ARG A 334 5.19 -8.17 29.38
C ARG A 334 4.35 -8.79 28.27
N LEU A 335 4.71 -8.54 27.01
CA LEU A 335 3.93 -8.98 25.86
C LEU A 335 4.00 -10.50 25.69
N ILE A 336 5.12 -11.14 26.01
CA ILE A 336 5.27 -12.60 25.97
C ILE A 336 4.46 -13.24 27.11
N GLU A 337 4.50 -12.66 28.31
CA GLU A 337 3.67 -13.08 29.45
C GLU A 337 2.16 -12.98 29.13
N GLU A 338 1.75 -11.93 28.40
CA GLU A 338 0.38 -11.77 27.88
C GLU A 338 0.06 -12.74 26.71
N HIS A 339 0.91 -13.72 26.42
CA HIS A 339 0.76 -14.68 25.31
C HIS A 339 0.59 -14.07 23.93
N ARG A 340 1.17 -12.90 23.68
CA ARG A 340 1.07 -12.19 22.38
C ARG A 340 2.02 -12.75 21.33
N ASN A 341 1.57 -12.70 20.08
CA ASN A 341 2.39 -12.91 18.89
C ASN A 341 2.70 -11.55 18.27
N ILE A 342 4.00 -11.24 18.19
CA ILE A 342 4.49 -9.88 18.03
C ILE A 342 5.17 -9.71 16.67
N LEU A 343 4.83 -8.62 15.96
CA LEU A 343 5.50 -8.17 14.75
C LEU A 343 6.31 -6.90 15.05
N LEU A 344 7.63 -6.96 14.88
CA LEU A 344 8.54 -5.83 14.97
C LEU A 344 8.91 -5.35 13.56
N LEU A 345 8.72 -4.06 13.26
CA LEU A 345 8.99 -3.50 11.94
C LEU A 345 10.12 -2.48 11.94
N SER A 346 11.12 -2.71 11.09
CA SER A 346 12.22 -1.78 10.87
C SER A 346 12.47 -1.52 9.38
N CYS A 347 13.00 -0.33 9.08
CA CYS A 347 13.41 0.03 7.72
C CYS A 347 14.85 -0.38 7.36
N ARG A 348 15.62 -0.98 8.30
CA ARG A 348 17.05 -1.32 8.12
C ARG A 348 17.33 -2.78 8.51
N ARG A 349 18.01 -3.49 7.61
CA ARG A 349 18.34 -4.91 7.84
C ARG A 349 19.34 -5.08 9.00
N GLU A 350 20.36 -4.23 9.07
CA GLU A 350 21.35 -4.24 10.15
C GLU A 350 20.68 -4.06 11.52
N HIS A 351 19.68 -3.16 11.60
CA HIS A 351 18.90 -2.97 12.82
C HIS A 351 18.10 -4.23 13.20
N ILE A 352 17.57 -4.94 12.20
CA ILE A 352 16.82 -6.20 12.41
C ILE A 352 17.75 -7.27 13.00
N PHE A 353 18.93 -7.49 12.42
CA PHE A 353 19.90 -8.45 12.96
C PHE A 353 20.38 -8.07 14.38
N GLN A 354 20.56 -6.77 14.63
CA GLN A 354 20.93 -6.30 15.96
C GLN A 354 19.83 -6.53 16.99
N MET A 355 18.56 -6.30 16.62
CA MET A 355 17.42 -6.59 17.49
C MET A 355 17.29 -8.07 17.80
N GLU A 356 17.44 -8.94 16.79
CA GLU A 356 17.42 -10.39 16.98
C GLU A 356 18.46 -10.81 18.05
N LYS A 357 19.70 -10.33 17.91
CA LYS A 357 20.75 -10.59 18.90
C LYS A 357 20.35 -10.13 20.28
N TRP A 358 19.90 -8.89 20.43
CA TRP A 358 19.51 -8.33 21.74
C TRP A 358 18.32 -9.06 22.37
N ILE A 359 17.33 -9.49 21.58
CA ILE A 359 16.18 -10.25 22.09
C ILE A 359 16.64 -11.62 22.59
N ASN A 360 17.53 -12.31 21.85
CA ASN A 360 18.09 -13.59 22.27
C ASN A 360 18.92 -13.43 23.55
N ASP A 361 19.72 -12.35 23.67
CA ASP A 361 20.52 -12.04 24.88
C ASP A 361 19.63 -11.75 26.11
N MET A 362 18.38 -11.32 25.91
CA MET A 362 17.42 -11.08 27.02
C MET A 362 16.95 -12.37 27.70
N ASN A 363 17.12 -13.53 27.08
CA ASN A 363 16.73 -14.84 27.60
C ASN A 363 15.28 -14.89 28.16
N ILE A 364 14.32 -14.26 27.46
CA ILE A 364 12.92 -14.24 27.88
C ILE A 364 12.32 -15.63 27.67
N PRO A 365 11.74 -16.27 28.71
CA PRO A 365 11.10 -17.56 28.58
C PRO A 365 10.03 -17.57 27.46
N GLU A 366 9.92 -18.67 26.73
CA GLU A 366 8.99 -18.87 25.61
C GLU A 366 9.12 -17.84 24.44
N CYS A 367 10.09 -16.95 24.47
CA CYS A 367 10.36 -16.01 23.39
C CYS A 367 11.13 -16.70 22.26
N THR A 368 10.46 -16.97 21.15
CA THR A 368 11.10 -17.49 19.93
C THR A 368 11.13 -16.40 18.89
N VAL A 369 12.27 -16.17 18.27
CA VAL A 369 12.48 -15.10 17.27
C VAL A 369 12.56 -15.70 15.88
N GLY A 370 11.95 -15.03 14.91
CA GLY A 370 12.05 -15.33 13.48
C GLY A 370 12.30 -14.07 12.67
N LEU A 371 13.12 -14.15 11.65
CA LEU A 371 13.38 -13.08 10.71
C LEU A 371 12.52 -13.24 9.47
N TYR A 372 11.96 -12.13 8.97
CA TYR A 372 11.14 -12.12 7.77
C TYR A 372 11.65 -11.04 6.78
N LEU A 373 12.62 -11.44 5.96
CA LEU A 373 13.40 -10.54 5.12
C LEU A 373 13.34 -10.93 3.65
N GLY A 374 13.44 -9.95 2.77
CA GLY A 374 13.57 -10.21 1.33
C GLY A 374 14.84 -11.00 1.01
N GLY A 375 14.74 -11.99 0.12
CA GLY A 375 15.84 -12.87 -0.28
C GLY A 375 15.98 -14.14 0.57
N MET A 376 15.16 -14.33 1.62
CA MET A 376 15.05 -15.61 2.32
C MET A 376 14.24 -16.61 1.50
N LYS A 377 14.53 -17.91 1.68
CA LYS A 377 13.76 -18.98 1.06
C LYS A 377 12.37 -19.09 1.69
N GLN A 378 11.38 -19.59 0.93
CA GLN A 378 10.02 -19.72 1.43
C GLN A 378 9.92 -20.56 2.71
N GLU A 379 10.63 -21.69 2.76
CA GLU A 379 10.68 -22.56 3.95
C GLU A 379 11.16 -21.83 5.21
N GLU A 380 12.17 -20.95 5.06
CA GLU A 380 12.70 -20.14 6.18
C GLU A 380 11.67 -19.08 6.63
N LEU A 381 10.95 -18.48 5.67
CA LEU A 381 9.88 -17.53 5.95
C LEU A 381 8.71 -18.20 6.68
N ASP A 382 8.34 -19.41 6.27
CA ASP A 382 7.25 -20.19 6.87
C ASP A 382 7.60 -20.57 8.31
N ILE A 383 8.83 -21.01 8.57
CA ILE A 383 9.33 -21.29 9.93
C ILE A 383 9.32 -20.00 10.76
N SER A 384 9.79 -18.89 10.22
CA SER A 384 9.82 -17.60 10.91
C SER A 384 8.41 -17.11 11.28
N ALA A 385 7.41 -17.35 10.42
CA ALA A 385 6.02 -16.98 10.67
C ALA A 385 5.38 -17.73 11.85
N THR A 386 5.95 -18.87 12.28
CA THR A 386 5.47 -19.62 13.46
C THR A 386 6.03 -19.10 14.79
N ARG A 387 6.99 -18.18 14.76
CA ARG A 387 7.68 -17.68 15.96
C ARG A 387 6.82 -16.64 16.69
N ARG A 388 7.05 -16.54 18.01
CA ARG A 388 6.35 -15.59 18.88
C ARG A 388 6.66 -14.13 18.55
N VAL A 389 7.93 -13.86 18.20
CA VAL A 389 8.41 -12.54 17.79
C VAL A 389 8.93 -12.65 16.37
N VAL A 390 8.29 -11.97 15.45
CA VAL A 390 8.74 -11.87 14.05
C VAL A 390 9.28 -10.48 13.79
N ILE A 391 10.51 -10.41 13.30
CA ILE A 391 11.17 -9.15 12.96
C ILE A 391 11.24 -9.03 11.43
N ALA A 392 10.63 -7.99 10.88
CA ALA A 392 10.49 -7.83 9.44
C ALA A 392 10.86 -6.42 8.96
N THR A 393 11.17 -6.32 7.66
CA THR A 393 11.14 -5.00 6.99
C THR A 393 9.70 -4.62 6.68
N TYR A 394 9.41 -3.30 6.59
CA TYR A 394 8.07 -2.80 6.21
C TYR A 394 7.58 -3.43 4.92
N ASN A 395 8.42 -3.45 3.87
CA ASN A 395 8.03 -4.00 2.56
C ASN A 395 7.63 -5.49 2.64
N MET A 396 8.33 -6.28 3.45
CA MET A 396 8.00 -7.71 3.61
C MET A 396 6.72 -7.90 4.43
N ALA A 397 6.54 -7.11 5.48
CA ALA A 397 5.32 -7.16 6.28
C ALA A 397 4.10 -6.65 5.50
N GLU A 398 4.24 -5.58 4.74
CA GLU A 398 3.13 -4.96 4.01
C GLU A 398 2.60 -5.84 2.87
N GLU A 399 3.46 -6.59 2.21
CA GLU A 399 3.10 -7.31 0.99
C GLU A 399 3.08 -8.84 1.14
N ALA A 400 4.02 -9.40 1.94
CA ALA A 400 4.33 -10.83 1.92
C ALA A 400 3.74 -11.64 3.07
N PHE A 401 3.47 -11.01 4.19
CA PHE A 401 3.28 -11.73 5.44
C PHE A 401 1.84 -12.22 5.63
N ASP A 402 1.61 -13.54 5.65
CA ASP A 402 0.31 -14.16 5.94
C ASP A 402 0.35 -15.00 7.23
N CYS A 403 0.45 -14.34 8.37
CA CYS A 403 0.32 -14.99 9.68
C CYS A 403 -0.94 -14.50 10.38
N LYS A 404 -1.93 -15.40 10.57
CA LYS A 404 -3.19 -15.07 11.23
C LYS A 404 -3.04 -14.93 12.75
N ALA A 405 -2.01 -15.52 13.32
CA ALA A 405 -1.78 -15.53 14.76
C ALA A 405 -1.28 -14.20 15.34
N LEU A 406 -0.80 -13.28 14.49
CA LEU A 406 -0.29 -11.99 14.95
C LEU A 406 -1.39 -11.13 15.55
N ASN A 407 -1.10 -10.59 16.73
CA ASN A 407 -2.01 -9.70 17.45
C ASN A 407 -1.32 -8.46 18.05
N THR A 408 -0.01 -8.32 17.87
CA THR A 408 0.73 -7.16 18.40
C THR A 408 1.72 -6.63 17.36
N LEU A 409 1.76 -5.31 17.19
CA LEU A 409 2.63 -4.60 16.25
C LEU A 409 3.44 -3.54 16.97
N ILE A 410 4.77 -3.51 16.75
CA ILE A 410 5.66 -2.48 17.27
C ILE A 410 6.44 -1.84 16.12
N TYR A 411 6.35 -0.52 16.01
CA TYR A 411 7.13 0.25 15.04
C TYR A 411 8.51 0.57 15.60
N MET A 412 9.52 -0.18 15.18
CA MET A 412 10.92 0.02 15.61
C MET A 412 11.56 1.24 14.96
N THR A 413 11.10 1.64 13.77
CA THR A 413 11.49 2.89 13.10
C THR A 413 10.26 3.62 12.58
N PRO A 414 10.28 4.97 12.47
CA PRO A 414 9.14 5.73 11.98
C PRO A 414 8.72 5.36 10.56
N HIS A 415 7.41 5.24 10.35
CA HIS A 415 6.79 5.05 9.05
C HIS A 415 5.50 5.88 8.95
N ASN A 416 5.15 6.38 7.77
CA ASN A 416 3.96 7.20 7.57
C ASN A 416 2.77 6.42 6.98
N ASN A 417 3.03 5.35 6.23
CA ASN A 417 1.99 4.48 5.67
C ASN A 417 1.91 3.19 6.51
N ILE A 418 0.91 3.10 7.37
CA ILE A 418 0.81 2.03 8.37
C ILE A 418 -0.39 1.09 8.14
N GLU A 419 -1.26 1.41 7.18
CA GLU A 419 -2.51 0.71 6.96
C GLU A 419 -2.32 -0.80 6.71
N GLN A 420 -1.38 -1.13 5.84
CA GLN A 420 -1.11 -2.53 5.52
C GLN A 420 -0.50 -3.28 6.70
N ALA A 421 0.42 -2.65 7.43
CA ALA A 421 1.05 -3.24 8.62
C ALA A 421 0.02 -3.50 9.73
N VAL A 422 -0.87 -2.55 10.00
CA VAL A 422 -1.98 -2.71 10.96
C VAL A 422 -2.91 -3.84 10.51
N GLY A 423 -3.22 -3.92 9.23
CA GLY A 423 -4.04 -5.00 8.67
C GLY A 423 -3.48 -6.40 8.94
N ARG A 424 -2.18 -6.55 9.24
CA ARG A 424 -1.58 -7.87 9.56
C ARG A 424 -2.01 -8.40 10.92
N ILE A 425 -2.18 -7.55 11.90
CA ILE A 425 -2.62 -7.95 13.25
C ILE A 425 -4.16 -7.99 13.40
N LEU A 426 -4.89 -7.57 12.38
CA LEU A 426 -6.36 -7.58 12.36
C LEU A 426 -6.96 -8.72 11.52
N ARG A 427 -6.16 -9.69 11.07
CA ARG A 427 -6.60 -10.77 10.16
C ARG A 427 -7.53 -11.79 10.81
N GLU A 428 -7.35 -12.04 12.10
CA GLU A 428 -8.25 -12.91 12.84
C GLU A 428 -9.63 -12.26 12.94
N GLU A 429 -10.67 -13.04 12.68
CA GLU A 429 -12.06 -12.57 12.82
C GLU A 429 -12.33 -12.14 14.25
N LYS A 430 -12.98 -11.00 14.43
CA LYS A 430 -13.22 -10.37 15.73
C LYS A 430 -13.91 -11.30 16.72
N SER A 431 -14.83 -12.15 16.23
CA SER A 431 -15.53 -13.17 17.02
C SER A 431 -14.66 -14.33 17.51
N ARG A 432 -13.48 -14.52 16.91
CA ARG A 432 -12.54 -15.61 17.24
C ARG A 432 -11.34 -15.14 18.05
N ARG A 433 -11.18 -13.82 18.21
CA ARG A 433 -10.03 -13.25 18.92
C ARG A 433 -10.08 -13.57 20.39
N THR A 434 -9.05 -14.20 20.91
CA THR A 434 -8.84 -14.42 22.35
C THR A 434 -8.03 -13.28 22.98
N ILE A 435 -7.22 -12.60 22.17
CA ILE A 435 -6.35 -11.50 22.61
C ILE A 435 -6.68 -10.26 21.75
N GLN A 436 -6.93 -9.13 22.44
CA GLN A 436 -7.19 -7.86 21.77
C GLN A 436 -5.93 -7.40 21.03
N PRO A 437 -6.00 -7.10 19.71
CA PRO A 437 -4.87 -6.56 18.97
C PRO A 437 -4.31 -5.28 19.59
N LEU A 438 -2.98 -5.16 19.61
CA LEU A 438 -2.25 -4.04 20.21
C LEU A 438 -1.24 -3.46 19.23
N ILE A 439 -1.20 -2.14 19.15
CA ILE A 439 -0.15 -1.39 18.47
C ILE A 439 0.65 -0.62 19.51
N ILE A 440 1.97 -0.75 19.48
CA ILE A 440 2.90 0.12 20.22
C ILE A 440 3.58 1.03 19.21
N ASP A 441 3.30 2.33 19.32
CA ASP A 441 3.83 3.35 18.44
C ASP A 441 4.66 4.37 19.22
N LEU A 442 5.86 4.65 18.71
CA LEU A 442 6.77 5.60 19.31
C LEU A 442 6.87 6.85 18.44
N TYR A 443 6.44 7.98 19.00
CA TYR A 443 6.48 9.28 18.34
C TYR A 443 7.84 9.95 18.55
N ASP A 444 8.63 9.98 17.49
CA ASP A 444 9.89 10.73 17.43
C ASP A 444 9.57 12.21 17.15
N LEU A 445 9.85 13.10 18.11
CA LEU A 445 9.36 14.48 18.11
C LEU A 445 10.37 15.47 17.48
N PHE A 446 10.79 15.23 16.23
CA PHE A 446 11.65 16.16 15.48
C PHE A 446 11.44 16.07 13.97
N SER A 447 11.78 17.14 13.25
CA SER A 447 11.77 17.24 11.79
C SER A 447 10.48 16.72 11.14
N SER A 448 10.60 16.04 10.00
CA SER A 448 9.51 15.44 9.24
C SER A 448 8.71 14.39 10.02
N PHE A 449 9.27 13.81 11.08
CA PHE A 449 8.58 12.79 11.88
C PHE A 449 7.39 13.36 12.66
N ASN A 450 7.41 14.66 13.01
CA ASN A 450 6.24 15.31 13.60
C ASN A 450 5.01 15.23 12.66
N LYS A 451 5.21 15.44 11.35
CA LYS A 451 4.15 15.29 10.35
C LYS A 451 3.69 13.83 10.25
N TRP A 452 4.63 12.89 10.27
CA TRP A 452 4.30 11.46 10.20
C TRP A 452 3.55 10.95 11.42
N ASN A 453 3.93 11.42 12.61
CA ASN A 453 3.18 11.14 13.84
C ASN A 453 1.71 11.58 13.70
N HIS A 454 1.48 12.76 13.14
CA HIS A 454 0.13 13.28 12.93
C HIS A 454 -0.65 12.47 11.87
N ILE A 455 0.01 11.99 10.81
CA ILE A 455 -0.61 11.11 9.80
C ILE A 455 -1.05 9.81 10.46
N ARG A 456 -0.19 9.18 11.30
CA ARG A 456 -0.53 7.94 12.02
C ARG A 456 -1.66 8.16 13.02
N GLU A 457 -1.62 9.28 13.75
CA GLU A 457 -2.69 9.66 14.68
C GLU A 457 -4.03 9.81 13.96
N LYS A 458 -4.07 10.51 12.83
CA LYS A 458 -5.28 10.60 11.99
C LYS A 458 -5.79 9.23 11.59
N TYR A 459 -4.90 8.31 11.22
CA TYR A 459 -5.26 6.95 10.87
C TYR A 459 -5.92 6.23 12.07
N TYR A 460 -5.32 6.29 13.26
CA TYR A 460 -5.87 5.66 14.46
C TYR A 460 -7.22 6.25 14.90
N LEU A 461 -7.42 7.53 14.70
CA LEU A 461 -8.68 8.22 15.02
C LEU A 461 -9.75 8.05 13.93
N LYS A 462 -9.33 7.79 12.69
CA LYS A 462 -10.23 7.59 11.55
C LYS A 462 -10.69 6.14 11.54
N ASN A 463 -11.97 5.94 11.79
CA ASN A 463 -12.58 4.62 11.83
C ASN A 463 -12.61 3.99 10.44
N GLN A 464 -11.81 2.96 10.23
CA GLN A 464 -11.80 2.20 8.98
C GLN A 464 -12.96 1.21 8.96
N GLY A 465 -14.12 1.67 8.49
CA GLY A 465 -15.30 0.82 8.29
C GLY A 465 -16.06 0.44 9.56
N VAL A 466 -15.58 0.84 10.75
CA VAL A 466 -16.27 0.69 12.04
C VAL A 466 -16.46 2.07 12.67
N LYS A 467 -17.61 2.37 13.21
CA LYS A 467 -17.99 3.71 13.69
C LYS A 467 -17.25 4.20 14.96
N LYS A 468 -16.20 3.54 15.43
CA LYS A 468 -15.48 3.90 16.66
C LYS A 468 -13.96 3.97 16.43
N PRO A 469 -13.29 5.07 16.81
CA PRO A 469 -11.85 5.18 16.72
C PRO A 469 -11.15 4.17 17.64
N TYR A 470 -9.92 3.79 17.32
CA TYR A 470 -9.09 2.97 18.19
C TYR A 470 -8.87 3.69 19.53
N PRO A 471 -9.00 3.00 20.68
CA PRO A 471 -8.65 3.58 21.96
C PRO A 471 -7.14 3.83 22.01
N ILE A 472 -6.74 5.08 22.25
CA ILE A 472 -5.34 5.48 22.29
C ILE A 472 -4.96 5.77 23.74
N LYS A 473 -3.89 5.11 24.21
CA LYS A 473 -3.22 5.44 25.46
C LYS A 473 -1.95 6.21 25.15
N VAL A 474 -1.75 7.36 25.73
CA VAL A 474 -0.58 8.20 25.50
C VAL A 474 0.31 8.19 26.75
N PHE A 475 1.58 7.90 26.55
CA PHE A 475 2.60 7.92 27.60
C PHE A 475 3.69 8.92 27.21
N ASP A 476 4.16 9.73 28.16
CA ASP A 476 5.32 10.61 27.96
C ASP A 476 6.55 9.97 28.61
N VAL A 477 7.56 9.70 27.80
CA VAL A 477 8.81 9.07 28.26
C VAL A 477 9.90 10.12 28.31
N ASN A 478 10.09 10.72 29.47
CA ASN A 478 11.19 11.63 29.75
C ASN A 478 12.43 10.82 30.17
N ASP A 479 13.29 10.44 29.26
CA ASP A 479 14.50 9.66 29.49
C ASP A 479 14.26 8.27 30.12
N PRO A 480 14.00 7.25 29.29
CA PRO A 480 13.66 5.90 29.76
C PRO A 480 14.76 5.22 30.57
N TRP A 481 15.98 5.76 30.59
CA TRP A 481 17.10 5.16 31.30
C TRP A 481 17.21 5.58 32.74
N ARG A 482 16.56 6.65 33.16
CA ARG A 482 16.43 7.02 34.58
C ARG A 482 15.33 6.27 35.32
N ALA A 483 14.45 5.57 34.59
CA ALA A 483 13.32 4.83 35.15
C ALA A 483 13.68 3.47 35.79
N THR A 484 14.96 3.11 35.93
CA THR A 484 15.37 1.93 36.71
C THR A 484 15.39 2.13 38.22
N SER A 485 15.04 3.32 38.71
CA SER A 485 14.78 3.56 40.10
C SER A 485 13.41 4.24 40.27
N THR A 486 12.40 3.39 40.53
CA THR A 486 11.14 3.74 41.21
C THR A 486 10.51 5.10 40.96
N SER A 487 9.85 5.27 39.84
CA SER A 487 8.58 5.99 39.73
C SER A 487 8.09 5.99 38.26
N THR A 488 7.33 4.99 37.87
CA THR A 488 6.33 5.11 36.81
C THR A 488 5.29 6.12 37.31
N SER A 489 5.55 7.40 37.16
CA SER A 489 4.46 8.35 37.12
C SER A 489 3.71 8.14 35.82
N SER A 490 2.86 7.11 35.81
CA SER A 490 1.75 6.99 34.87
C SER A 490 0.88 8.21 35.11
N ILE A 491 1.14 9.28 34.37
CA ILE A 491 0.16 10.34 34.20
C ILE A 491 -0.92 9.70 33.33
N SER A 492 -1.90 9.09 33.98
CA SER A 492 -3.17 8.75 33.37
C SER A 492 -3.84 10.08 33.02
N ILE A 493 -3.57 10.56 31.81
CA ILE A 493 -4.32 11.68 31.25
C ILE A 493 -5.71 11.13 30.98
N SER A 494 -6.70 11.69 31.69
CA SER A 494 -8.09 11.36 31.51
C SER A 494 -8.43 11.40 30.01
N THR A 495 -9.15 10.43 29.54
CA THR A 495 -9.55 10.17 28.16
C THR A 495 -10.41 11.27 27.53
N ASP A 496 -10.64 12.39 28.20
CA ASP A 496 -11.60 13.43 27.82
C ASP A 496 -10.99 14.64 27.06
N LYS A 497 -9.66 14.70 26.89
CA LYS A 497 -9.07 15.77 26.09
C LYS A 497 -8.58 15.22 24.75
N PRO A 498 -9.00 15.81 23.62
CA PRO A 498 -8.49 15.42 22.29
C PRO A 498 -6.96 15.56 22.26
N ILE A 499 -6.27 14.53 21.83
CA ILE A 499 -4.79 14.46 21.70
C ILE A 499 -4.24 15.64 20.90
N ILE A 500 -5.00 16.13 19.92
CA ILE A 500 -4.71 17.35 19.14
C ILE A 500 -4.48 18.57 20.05
N LYS A 501 -5.21 18.68 21.16
CA LYS A 501 -5.06 19.80 22.11
C LYS A 501 -3.77 19.69 22.91
N PHE A 502 -3.40 18.47 23.29
CA PHE A 502 -2.13 18.17 23.98
C PHE A 502 -0.91 18.43 23.08
N ILE A 503 -0.96 18.00 21.81
CA ILE A 503 0.11 18.28 20.82
C ILE A 503 0.22 19.78 20.53
N LYS A 504 -0.90 20.53 20.50
CA LYS A 504 -0.88 22.00 20.38
C LYS A 504 -0.25 22.66 21.60
N GLU A 505 -0.52 22.17 22.81
CA GLU A 505 0.10 22.66 24.05
C GLU A 505 1.61 22.40 24.06
N ILE A 506 2.08 21.24 23.60
CA ILE A 506 3.50 20.91 23.44
C ILE A 506 4.16 21.83 22.39
N LYS A 507 3.50 22.11 21.25
CA LYS A 507 4.00 23.07 20.25
C LYS A 507 4.12 24.49 20.81
N ASN A 508 3.19 24.92 21.64
CA ASN A 508 3.22 26.24 22.28
C ASN A 508 4.34 26.33 23.31
N ILE A 509 4.63 25.26 24.06
CA ILE A 509 5.75 25.20 25.00
C ILE A 509 7.10 25.22 24.25
N SER A 510 7.22 24.56 23.10
CA SER A 510 8.44 24.59 22.29
C SER A 510 8.66 25.95 21.63
N ARG A 511 7.60 26.64 21.16
CA ARG A 511 7.66 28.00 20.61
C ARG A 511 7.99 29.06 21.70
N SER A 512 7.51 28.88 22.92
CA SER A 512 7.83 29.79 24.03
C SER A 512 9.28 29.64 24.52
N LYS A 513 9.87 28.43 24.40
CA LYS A 513 11.29 28.19 24.73
C LYS A 513 12.24 28.71 23.64
N SER A 514 11.89 28.59 22.35
CA SER A 514 12.67 29.16 21.26
C SER A 514 12.64 30.70 21.26
N LYS A 515 11.50 31.33 21.61
CA LYS A 515 11.42 32.79 21.79
C LYS A 515 12.20 33.30 23.00
N LYS A 516 12.41 32.47 24.05
CA LYS A 516 13.26 32.86 25.22
C LYS A 516 14.75 32.67 24.95
N GLN A 517 15.15 31.80 24.04
CA GLN A 517 16.57 31.68 23.64
C GLN A 517 16.99 32.76 22.62
N ASN A 518 16.11 33.18 21.71
CA ASN A 518 16.41 34.29 20.79
C ASN A 518 16.35 35.69 21.43
N LYS A 519 15.85 35.84 22.65
CA LYS A 519 15.88 37.13 23.38
C LYS A 519 17.13 37.34 24.25
N LYS A 520 18.11 36.43 24.23
CA LYS A 520 19.39 36.57 24.94
C LYS A 520 20.61 36.81 24.06
N THR A 521 20.43 36.95 22.77
CA THR A 521 21.49 37.32 21.81
C THR A 521 20.87 38.25 20.78
N ASP A 522 20.67 39.52 21.11
CA ASP A 522 20.59 40.62 20.15
C ASP A 522 20.30 41.90 20.95
N ASP A 523 21.36 42.52 21.42
CA ASP A 523 21.51 43.97 21.44
C ASP A 523 22.65 44.22 20.46
N ASN A 524 22.32 44.58 19.22
CA ASN A 524 23.03 45.53 18.35
C ASN A 524 22.45 45.46 16.90
N ASP A 525 21.81 46.57 16.60
CA ASP A 525 21.67 47.27 15.31
C ASP A 525 21.59 46.48 13.98
N VAL A 526 20.50 46.66 13.26
CA VAL A 526 20.34 47.46 12.02
C VAL A 526 18.98 47.15 11.37
N GLU A 527 18.30 48.22 10.98
CA GLU A 527 17.07 48.27 10.18
C GLU A 527 17.22 47.53 8.84
N ASP A 528 16.24 46.78 8.41
CA ASP A 528 15.48 47.04 7.16
C ASP A 528 14.59 45.85 6.74
N SER A 529 13.44 46.28 6.19
CA SER A 529 12.52 45.65 5.24
C SER A 529 11.68 44.47 5.68
N GLU A 530 10.44 44.82 5.95
CA GLU A 530 9.25 43.97 5.92
C GLU A 530 9.05 43.38 4.50
N ALA A 531 9.00 42.06 4.41
CA ALA A 531 8.39 41.36 3.30
C ALA A 531 7.36 40.40 3.89
N GLU A 532 6.11 40.77 3.71
CA GLU A 532 4.95 39.92 3.99
C GLU A 532 4.99 38.67 3.11
N GLU A 533 5.29 37.52 3.69
CA GLU A 533 4.98 36.23 3.07
C GLU A 533 3.55 35.83 3.43
N GLN A 534 2.65 35.98 2.47
CA GLN A 534 1.33 35.39 2.50
C GLN A 534 1.47 33.86 2.41
N GLU A 535 1.13 33.16 3.49
CA GLU A 535 0.91 31.71 3.48
C GLU A 535 -0.42 31.43 2.75
N GLU A 536 -0.37 30.97 1.52
CA GLU A 536 -1.50 30.32 0.85
C GLU A 536 -1.77 28.98 1.55
N GLU A 537 -2.86 28.93 2.31
CA GLU A 537 -3.49 27.68 2.75
C GLU A 537 -4.03 26.92 1.53
N VAL A 538 -3.30 25.93 1.07
CA VAL A 538 -3.84 24.96 0.13
C VAL A 538 -4.67 23.96 0.92
N GLU A 539 -5.97 24.16 0.95
CA GLU A 539 -6.96 23.14 1.35
C GLU A 539 -6.84 21.96 0.38
N LEU A 540 -6.30 20.88 0.85
CA LEU A 540 -6.36 19.58 0.19
C LEU A 540 -7.61 18.84 0.68
N ASP A 541 -8.69 18.98 -0.06
CA ASP A 541 -9.86 18.10 0.04
C ASP A 541 -9.47 16.68 -0.39
N PHE A 542 -9.79 15.70 0.44
CA PHE A 542 -9.61 14.27 0.21
C PHE A 542 -10.92 13.52 0.13
#